data_00d3336b257f6198a4a0cec822e2d81d
#
_entry.id   00d3336b257f6198a4a0cec822e2d81d
#
_cell.length_a   1.000
_cell.length_b   1.000
_cell.length_c   1.000
_cell.angle_alpha   90.00
_cell.angle_beta   90.00
_cell.angle_gamma   90.00
#
_symmetry.space_group_name_H-M   'P 1'
#
loop_
_entity.id
_entity.type
_entity.pdbx_description
1 polymer ?
#
loop_
_entity_poly.entity_id
_entity_poly.type
_entity_poly.pdbx_seq_one_letter_code
_entity_poly.pdbx_strand_id
1 'polypeptide(L)'
;MDIAELKRKSVAELHAMAESLNITNYSGLRKQDLIFRIEQSLLDSDTVLRGEGVLEILPEGYGFLRSADWNYLYGPDDIYVSPSQIKRFDLRTGDTITGQVRPPKEGERYLALLKVEVVNGEEPEKAKHRVAFDNLRPRYPEQQLKLERKDGDLSMRVMDILAPIGKGQRGLIVSPPKAGKTILMQKLANSIIENHPEVYLIVLLIDERPEEVTDMEENVKGNNVEVVSSTFDEPADRHVQVADMVIEKAKRLVEHGKDVVILLDSITRLGRAHNVVVPHSGKILSGGVDANALQKPKRFFGAARNIEGGGSLTILATALIDTGSRMDEVIFEEFKGTGNSEVILDRRIAERRTFPAIDVQRSSTRKEELLLTKEELNKVYLLRNFLSDMPPVEAIEFLLERLKRTKTNNEFFQTMSQG
;
A
#
# COMPACT_ATOMS: atom_id res chain seq x y z
N MET A 1 18.71 -7.09 -22.54
CA MET A 1 19.00 -7.44 -21.13
C MET A 1 18.31 -6.48 -20.21
N ASP A 2 17.73 -6.97 -19.12
CA ASP A 2 16.98 -6.14 -18.17
C ASP A 2 17.92 -5.67 -17.04
N ILE A 3 17.91 -4.38 -16.73
CA ILE A 3 18.70 -3.79 -15.63
C ILE A 3 18.25 -4.38 -14.28
N ALA A 4 16.97 -4.67 -14.09
CA ALA A 4 16.47 -5.30 -12.87
C ALA A 4 17.07 -6.71 -12.67
N GLU A 5 17.33 -7.45 -13.76
CA GLU A 5 17.99 -8.75 -13.68
C GLU A 5 19.46 -8.62 -13.26
N LEU A 6 20.17 -7.59 -13.75
CA LEU A 6 21.54 -7.30 -13.33
C LEU A 6 21.62 -7.00 -11.82
N LYS A 7 20.68 -6.22 -11.30
CA LYS A 7 20.63 -5.85 -9.88
C LYS A 7 20.39 -7.04 -8.95
N ARG A 8 19.66 -8.06 -9.40
CA ARG A 8 19.37 -9.28 -8.63
C ARG A 8 20.57 -10.23 -8.52
N LYS A 9 21.55 -10.10 -9.44
CA LYS A 9 22.74 -10.95 -9.44
C LYS A 9 23.61 -10.72 -8.20
N SER A 10 24.22 -11.81 -7.70
CA SER A 10 25.23 -11.73 -6.66
C SER A 10 26.50 -11.04 -7.15
N VAL A 11 27.35 -10.56 -6.24
CA VAL A 11 28.62 -9.93 -6.60
C VAL A 11 29.51 -10.91 -7.38
N ALA A 12 29.48 -12.21 -7.04
CA ALA A 12 30.24 -13.25 -7.75
C ALA A 12 29.76 -13.43 -9.20
N GLU A 13 28.46 -13.43 -9.45
CA GLU A 13 27.89 -13.50 -10.81
C GLU A 13 28.18 -12.25 -11.62
N LEU A 14 28.17 -11.07 -10.99
CA LEU A 14 28.55 -9.82 -11.63
C LEU A 14 30.04 -9.78 -11.98
N HIS A 15 30.93 -10.33 -11.14
CA HIS A 15 32.35 -10.48 -11.45
C HIS A 15 32.55 -11.39 -12.65
N ALA A 16 31.92 -12.56 -12.70
CA ALA A 16 32.00 -13.47 -13.85
C ALA A 16 31.51 -12.80 -15.15
N MET A 17 30.47 -11.98 -15.05
CA MET A 17 29.92 -11.23 -16.16
C MET A 17 30.89 -10.12 -16.61
N ALA A 18 31.48 -9.38 -15.69
CA ALA A 18 32.54 -8.37 -15.99
C ALA A 18 33.76 -8.98 -16.69
N GLU A 19 34.16 -10.18 -16.25
CA GLU A 19 35.26 -10.94 -16.89
C GLU A 19 34.88 -11.34 -18.33
N SER A 20 33.67 -11.85 -18.54
CA SER A 20 33.18 -12.22 -19.89
C SER A 20 33.08 -11.03 -20.85
N LEU A 21 32.89 -9.83 -20.33
CA LEU A 21 32.84 -8.57 -21.07
C LEU A 21 34.20 -7.88 -21.19
N ASN A 22 35.26 -8.53 -20.73
CA ASN A 22 36.64 -8.00 -20.72
C ASN A 22 36.80 -6.65 -19.98
N ILE A 23 35.98 -6.43 -18.94
CA ILE A 23 36.05 -5.23 -18.09
C ILE A 23 37.31 -5.37 -17.19
N THR A 24 38.19 -4.38 -17.18
CA THR A 24 39.37 -4.36 -16.33
C THR A 24 39.14 -3.62 -15.02
N ASN A 25 39.88 -3.96 -13.96
CA ASN A 25 39.85 -3.28 -12.66
C ASN A 25 38.49 -3.29 -11.95
N TYR A 26 37.78 -4.41 -12.01
CA TYR A 26 36.45 -4.55 -11.39
C TYR A 26 36.49 -5.13 -9.96
N SER A 27 37.56 -5.80 -9.55
CA SER A 27 37.63 -6.57 -8.30
C SER A 27 37.53 -5.75 -7.00
N GLY A 28 37.73 -4.43 -7.05
CA GLY A 28 37.61 -3.52 -5.91
C GLY A 28 36.38 -2.61 -5.94
N LEU A 29 35.51 -2.80 -6.93
CA LEU A 29 34.30 -1.95 -7.08
C LEU A 29 33.21 -2.38 -6.16
N ARG A 30 32.40 -1.39 -5.68
CA ARG A 30 31.12 -1.65 -5.02
C ARG A 30 30.16 -2.26 -6.03
N LYS A 31 29.17 -3.03 -5.54
CA LYS A 31 28.18 -3.70 -6.40
C LYS A 31 27.54 -2.75 -7.41
N GLN A 32 27.18 -1.55 -7.00
CA GLN A 32 26.56 -0.52 -7.86
C GLN A 32 27.50 -0.01 -8.96
N ASP A 33 28.77 0.27 -8.59
CA ASP A 33 29.78 0.72 -9.56
C ASP A 33 30.11 -0.38 -10.58
N LEU A 34 30.07 -1.62 -10.15
CA LEU A 34 30.27 -2.79 -11.01
C LEU A 34 29.11 -2.96 -12.00
N ILE A 35 27.87 -2.84 -11.53
CA ILE A 35 26.66 -2.87 -12.38
C ILE A 35 26.75 -1.76 -13.42
N PHE A 36 27.06 -0.54 -13.02
CA PHE A 36 27.20 0.60 -13.93
C PHE A 36 28.24 0.36 -15.03
N ARG A 37 29.40 -0.22 -14.69
CA ARG A 37 30.43 -0.58 -15.70
C ARG A 37 29.96 -1.69 -16.64
N ILE A 38 29.25 -2.67 -16.14
CA ILE A 38 28.66 -3.74 -16.95
C ILE A 38 27.63 -3.15 -17.92
N GLU A 39 26.76 -2.26 -17.44
CA GLU A 39 25.76 -1.57 -18.27
C GLU A 39 26.42 -0.78 -19.40
N GLN A 40 27.48 -0.02 -19.10
CA GLN A 40 28.22 0.72 -20.11
C GLN A 40 28.85 -0.22 -21.16
N SER A 41 29.49 -1.30 -20.73
CA SER A 41 30.14 -2.25 -21.65
C SER A 41 29.12 -2.98 -22.55
N LEU A 42 27.91 -3.29 -21.99
CA LEU A 42 26.82 -3.88 -22.76
C LEU A 42 26.27 -2.92 -23.81
N LEU A 43 26.13 -1.65 -23.45
CA LEU A 43 25.67 -0.61 -24.38
C LEU A 43 26.66 -0.34 -25.49
N ASP A 44 27.99 -0.38 -25.20
CA ASP A 44 29.04 -0.25 -26.20
C ASP A 44 29.08 -1.43 -27.19
N SER A 45 28.53 -2.59 -26.79
CA SER A 45 28.43 -3.79 -27.63
C SER A 45 27.10 -3.92 -28.41
N ASP A 46 26.37 -2.82 -28.65
CA ASP A 46 25.04 -2.78 -29.30
C ASP A 46 23.95 -3.62 -28.58
N THR A 47 24.16 -3.98 -27.34
CA THR A 47 23.17 -4.72 -26.55
C THR A 47 22.08 -3.77 -26.08
N VAL A 48 20.82 -4.08 -26.45
CA VAL A 48 19.65 -3.31 -25.99
C VAL A 48 19.45 -3.55 -24.50
N LEU A 49 19.64 -2.51 -23.69
CA LEU A 49 19.29 -2.51 -22.28
C LEU A 49 17.86 -1.99 -22.10
N ARG A 50 17.11 -2.66 -21.22
CA ARG A 50 15.77 -2.25 -20.79
C ARG A 50 15.79 -1.86 -19.33
N GLY A 51 15.12 -0.75 -19.02
CA GLY A 51 14.90 -0.27 -17.66
C GLY A 51 13.43 -0.13 -17.37
N GLU A 52 13.09 -0.23 -16.10
CA GLU A 52 11.74 -0.05 -15.58
C GLU A 52 11.77 0.84 -14.34
N GLY A 53 10.70 1.60 -14.13
CA GLY A 53 10.49 2.38 -12.93
C GLY A 53 9.17 3.11 -12.94
N VAL A 54 8.88 3.78 -11.84
CA VAL A 54 7.67 4.60 -11.67
C VAL A 54 8.01 6.06 -11.95
N LEU A 55 7.27 6.66 -12.87
CA LEU A 55 7.53 8.03 -13.32
C LEU A 55 7.19 9.04 -12.23
N GLU A 56 8.14 9.91 -11.92
CA GLU A 56 7.91 11.18 -11.24
C GLU A 56 8.20 12.32 -12.22
N ILE A 57 7.20 13.16 -12.48
CA ILE A 57 7.35 14.36 -13.32
C ILE A 57 7.67 15.54 -12.41
N LEU A 58 8.77 16.23 -12.72
CA LEU A 58 9.19 17.41 -11.99
C LEU A 58 8.53 18.68 -12.53
N PRO A 59 8.48 19.77 -11.74
CA PRO A 59 7.84 21.02 -12.15
C PRO A 59 8.36 21.60 -13.48
N GLU A 60 9.61 21.30 -13.83
CA GLU A 60 10.27 21.74 -15.07
C GLU A 60 9.77 20.99 -16.32
N GLY A 61 8.95 19.93 -16.14
CA GLY A 61 8.29 19.19 -17.21
C GLY A 61 9.03 17.97 -17.74
N TYR A 62 10.22 17.66 -17.23
CA TYR A 62 10.89 16.37 -17.42
C TYR A 62 10.62 15.44 -16.24
N GLY A 63 10.99 14.18 -16.32
CA GLY A 63 10.77 13.23 -15.25
C GLY A 63 11.91 12.24 -15.07
N PHE A 64 11.75 11.42 -14.02
CA PHE A 64 12.61 10.27 -13.74
C PHE A 64 11.77 9.04 -13.45
N LEU A 65 12.23 7.89 -13.91
CA LEU A 65 11.71 6.61 -13.45
C LEU A 65 12.40 6.27 -12.12
N ARG A 66 11.61 6.23 -11.07
CA ARG A 66 12.05 5.92 -9.70
C ARG A 66 11.98 4.43 -9.44
N SER A 67 12.98 3.90 -8.74
CA SER A 67 13.04 2.48 -8.40
C SER A 67 12.28 2.17 -7.09
N ALA A 68 11.61 1.01 -7.05
CA ALA A 68 11.06 0.46 -5.83
C ALA A 68 12.14 0.17 -4.76
N ASP A 69 13.36 -0.17 -5.18
CA ASP A 69 14.50 -0.41 -4.28
C ASP A 69 14.88 0.82 -3.44
N TRP A 70 14.48 2.01 -3.89
CA TRP A 70 14.67 3.29 -3.19
C TRP A 70 13.36 3.87 -2.66
N ASN A 71 12.32 3.03 -2.51
CA ASN A 71 10.99 3.47 -2.07
C ASN A 71 10.43 4.63 -2.91
N TYR A 72 10.73 4.63 -4.21
CA TYR A 72 10.35 5.68 -5.18
C TYR A 72 10.93 7.08 -4.90
N LEU A 73 11.91 7.19 -4.01
CA LEU A 73 12.71 8.40 -3.83
C LEU A 73 13.82 8.48 -4.88
N TYR A 74 14.43 9.66 -5.01
CA TYR A 74 15.55 9.83 -5.91
C TYR A 74 16.70 8.88 -5.54
N GLY A 75 17.32 8.29 -6.56
CA GLY A 75 18.41 7.33 -6.41
C GLY A 75 19.42 7.39 -7.57
N PRO A 76 20.56 6.72 -7.42
CA PRO A 76 21.58 6.68 -8.47
C PRO A 76 21.12 5.93 -9.72
N ASP A 77 20.08 5.11 -9.58
CA ASP A 77 19.54 4.24 -10.63
C ASP A 77 18.39 4.89 -11.41
N ASP A 78 18.11 6.15 -11.15
CA ASP A 78 17.01 6.85 -11.81
C ASP A 78 17.26 6.98 -13.31
N ILE A 79 16.20 6.82 -14.10
CA ILE A 79 16.24 6.91 -15.54
C ILE A 79 15.54 8.19 -15.98
N TYR A 80 16.24 9.07 -16.67
CA TYR A 80 15.69 10.33 -17.17
C TYR A 80 14.65 10.10 -18.26
N VAL A 81 13.54 10.83 -18.19
CA VAL A 81 12.46 10.86 -19.19
C VAL A 81 12.26 12.28 -19.72
N SER A 82 12.37 12.42 -21.05
CA SER A 82 12.28 13.74 -21.68
C SER A 82 10.84 14.28 -21.70
N PRO A 83 10.68 15.63 -21.73
CA PRO A 83 9.35 16.25 -21.87
C PRO A 83 8.61 15.83 -23.14
N SER A 84 9.34 15.54 -24.22
CA SER A 84 8.74 15.11 -25.48
C SER A 84 8.08 13.73 -25.37
N GLN A 85 8.70 12.77 -24.66
CA GLN A 85 8.13 11.46 -24.39
C GLN A 85 6.91 11.55 -23.47
N ILE A 86 6.99 12.37 -22.41
CA ILE A 86 5.88 12.63 -21.49
C ILE A 86 4.66 13.16 -22.26
N LYS A 87 4.85 14.17 -23.11
CA LYS A 87 3.77 14.73 -23.92
C LYS A 87 3.24 13.76 -24.98
N ARG A 88 4.12 13.03 -25.65
CA ARG A 88 3.74 12.10 -26.73
C ARG A 88 2.76 11.03 -26.27
N PHE A 89 3.01 10.44 -25.10
CA PHE A 89 2.24 9.32 -24.57
C PHE A 89 1.28 9.71 -23.44
N ASP A 90 1.09 11.00 -23.18
CA ASP A 90 0.30 11.53 -22.05
C ASP A 90 0.67 10.86 -20.72
N LEU A 91 1.99 10.74 -20.47
CA LEU A 91 2.50 10.11 -19.26
C LEU A 91 2.23 10.99 -18.04
N ARG A 92 1.98 10.35 -16.91
CA ARG A 92 1.66 11.00 -15.65
C ARG A 92 2.51 10.45 -14.53
N THR A 93 2.72 11.25 -13.49
CA THR A 93 3.34 10.75 -12.25
C THR A 93 2.60 9.51 -11.75
N GLY A 94 3.34 8.48 -11.38
CA GLY A 94 2.81 7.19 -10.95
C GLY A 94 2.73 6.13 -12.05
N ASP A 95 2.91 6.50 -13.34
CA ASP A 95 2.97 5.49 -14.41
C ASP A 95 4.19 4.59 -14.25
N THR A 96 4.00 3.29 -14.28
CA THR A 96 5.07 2.30 -14.37
C THR A 96 5.46 2.15 -15.84
N ILE A 97 6.69 2.49 -16.16
CA ILE A 97 7.19 2.54 -17.54
C ILE A 97 8.33 1.56 -17.69
N THR A 98 8.25 0.72 -18.71
CA THR A 98 9.35 -0.14 -19.17
C THR A 98 9.76 0.31 -20.56
N GLY A 99 11.07 0.37 -20.82
CA GLY A 99 11.55 0.77 -22.13
C GLY A 99 13.05 0.61 -22.31
N GLN A 100 13.49 0.90 -23.52
CA GLN A 100 14.90 0.89 -23.87
C GLN A 100 15.59 2.13 -23.31
N VAL A 101 16.79 1.94 -22.78
CA VAL A 101 17.60 3.02 -22.21
C VAL A 101 18.91 3.17 -22.98
N ARG A 102 19.45 4.38 -22.92
CA ARG A 102 20.78 4.70 -23.45
C ARG A 102 21.72 5.16 -22.33
N PRO A 103 23.03 5.03 -22.51
CA PRO A 103 24.00 5.55 -21.58
C PRO A 103 23.91 7.07 -21.45
N PRO A 104 24.41 7.64 -20.34
CA PRO A 104 24.58 9.07 -20.19
C PRO A 104 25.57 9.57 -21.25
N LYS A 105 25.25 10.72 -21.85
CA LYS A 105 26.18 11.45 -22.71
C LYS A 105 27.17 12.27 -21.86
N GLU A 106 28.19 12.83 -22.50
CA GLU A 106 29.12 13.72 -21.84
C GLU A 106 28.37 14.86 -21.11
N GLY A 107 28.60 14.98 -19.80
CA GLY A 107 27.88 15.94 -18.94
C GLY A 107 26.54 15.44 -18.37
N GLU A 108 26.02 14.30 -18.79
CA GLU A 108 24.82 13.67 -18.20
C GLU A 108 25.23 12.74 -17.05
N ARG A 109 24.35 12.63 -16.04
CA ARG A 109 24.60 11.78 -14.86
C ARG A 109 23.82 10.48 -14.88
N TYR A 110 22.67 10.46 -15.54
CA TYR A 110 21.69 9.36 -15.49
C TYR A 110 21.56 8.66 -16.84
N LEU A 111 21.18 7.38 -16.80
CA LEU A 111 20.64 6.70 -17.97
C LEU A 111 19.42 7.49 -18.47
N ALA A 112 19.17 7.47 -19.77
CA ALA A 112 18.03 8.13 -20.36
C ALA A 112 17.13 7.15 -21.09
N LEU A 113 15.82 7.29 -20.92
CA LEU A 113 14.85 6.51 -21.66
C LEU A 113 14.91 6.88 -23.15
N LEU A 114 15.24 5.89 -23.98
CA LEU A 114 15.32 6.04 -25.44
C LEU A 114 13.97 5.78 -26.10
N LYS A 115 13.27 4.72 -25.68
CA LYS A 115 12.01 4.29 -26.24
C LYS A 115 11.10 3.75 -25.16
N VAL A 116 9.87 4.25 -25.08
CA VAL A 116 8.82 3.70 -24.23
C VAL A 116 8.27 2.45 -24.91
N GLU A 117 8.29 1.31 -24.22
CA GLU A 117 7.79 0.02 -24.75
C GLU A 117 6.47 -0.38 -24.08
N VAL A 118 6.35 -0.17 -22.76
CA VAL A 118 5.19 -0.54 -21.96
C VAL A 118 4.86 0.55 -20.96
N VAL A 119 3.58 0.84 -20.74
CA VAL A 119 3.07 1.74 -19.71
C VAL A 119 1.99 0.99 -18.91
N ASN A 120 2.21 0.80 -17.60
CA ASN A 120 1.31 0.07 -16.70
C ASN A 120 0.88 -1.32 -17.21
N GLY A 121 1.78 -2.03 -17.90
CA GLY A 121 1.52 -3.35 -18.46
C GLY A 121 0.82 -3.36 -19.83
N GLU A 122 0.59 -2.19 -20.45
CA GLU A 122 -0.06 -2.04 -21.74
C GLU A 122 0.82 -1.34 -22.77
N GLU A 123 0.45 -1.43 -24.04
CA GLU A 123 1.08 -0.67 -25.11
C GLU A 123 0.90 0.85 -24.87
N PRO A 124 1.94 1.68 -25.12
CA PRO A 124 1.90 3.12 -24.83
C PRO A 124 0.75 3.87 -25.49
N GLU A 125 0.36 3.48 -26.71
CA GLU A 125 -0.75 4.11 -27.43
C GLU A 125 -2.12 3.80 -26.78
N LYS A 126 -2.30 2.62 -26.18
CA LYS A 126 -3.50 2.29 -25.39
C LYS A 126 -3.54 3.09 -24.10
N ALA A 127 -2.41 3.16 -23.39
CA ALA A 127 -2.29 3.89 -22.14
C ALA A 127 -2.64 5.39 -22.31
N LYS A 128 -2.35 5.97 -23.45
CA LYS A 128 -2.67 7.38 -23.79
C LYS A 128 -4.16 7.69 -23.74
N HIS A 129 -5.01 6.73 -24.07
CA HIS A 129 -6.48 6.94 -24.17
C HIS A 129 -7.23 6.59 -22.89
N ARG A 130 -6.51 6.33 -21.78
CA ARG A 130 -7.13 6.04 -20.47
C ARG A 130 -7.92 7.23 -19.92
N VAL A 131 -8.99 6.93 -19.22
CA VAL A 131 -9.74 7.93 -18.44
C VAL A 131 -8.98 8.29 -17.18
N ALA A 132 -8.78 9.57 -16.90
CA ALA A 132 -8.11 10.00 -15.68
C ALA A 132 -8.89 9.58 -14.43
N PHE A 133 -8.18 9.21 -13.36
CA PHE A 133 -8.75 8.71 -12.11
C PHE A 133 -9.87 9.61 -11.54
N ASP A 134 -9.68 10.92 -11.58
CA ASP A 134 -10.65 11.89 -11.06
C ASP A 134 -11.95 11.95 -11.87
N ASN A 135 -11.93 11.48 -13.11
CA ASN A 135 -13.10 11.39 -13.99
C ASN A 135 -13.80 10.04 -13.95
N LEU A 136 -13.24 9.06 -13.24
CA LEU A 136 -13.84 7.74 -13.05
C LEU A 136 -15.02 7.85 -12.08
N ARG A 137 -16.15 7.23 -12.42
CA ARG A 137 -17.36 7.29 -11.61
C ARG A 137 -17.26 6.37 -10.38
N PRO A 138 -17.29 6.92 -9.14
CA PRO A 138 -17.20 6.12 -7.94
C PRO A 138 -18.50 5.38 -7.63
N ARG A 139 -18.37 4.16 -7.08
CA ARG A 139 -19.46 3.35 -6.53
C ARG A 139 -19.13 2.88 -5.12
N TYR A 140 -20.15 2.42 -4.39
CA TYR A 140 -19.92 1.70 -3.15
C TYR A 140 -19.19 0.38 -3.41
N PRO A 141 -18.44 -0.14 -2.43
CA PRO A 141 -17.93 -1.51 -2.48
C PRO A 141 -19.09 -2.51 -2.60
N GLU A 142 -19.05 -3.35 -3.63
CA GLU A 142 -20.08 -4.37 -3.92
C GLU A 142 -19.48 -5.79 -3.94
N GLN A 143 -18.17 -5.89 -4.05
CA GLN A 143 -17.46 -7.17 -4.05
C GLN A 143 -16.59 -7.28 -2.79
N GLN A 144 -16.87 -8.28 -1.96
CA GLN A 144 -16.11 -8.54 -0.74
C GLN A 144 -14.69 -9.03 -1.07
N LEU A 145 -13.71 -8.49 -0.37
CA LEU A 145 -12.37 -9.05 -0.23
C LEU A 145 -12.41 -10.06 0.93
N LYS A 146 -12.68 -11.32 0.65
CA LYS A 146 -12.73 -12.36 1.67
C LYS A 146 -11.36 -12.58 2.29
N LEU A 147 -11.32 -12.52 3.63
CA LEU A 147 -10.10 -12.63 4.41
C LEU A 147 -9.92 -14.03 5.04
N GLU A 148 -11.00 -14.78 5.17
CA GLU A 148 -10.96 -16.14 5.70
C GLU A 148 -10.01 -17.01 4.88
N ARG A 149 -9.03 -17.63 5.55
CA ARG A 149 -8.01 -18.49 4.96
C ARG A 149 -8.25 -19.95 5.31
N LYS A 150 -7.64 -20.84 4.52
CA LYS A 150 -7.72 -22.29 4.74
C LYS A 150 -7.09 -22.75 6.05
N ASP A 151 -6.16 -21.98 6.60
CA ASP A 151 -5.53 -22.24 7.90
C ASP A 151 -6.46 -21.98 9.10
N GLY A 152 -7.64 -21.37 8.85
CA GLY A 152 -8.63 -21.07 9.87
C GLY A 152 -8.27 -19.92 10.80
N ASP A 153 -7.41 -18.99 10.37
CA ASP A 153 -7.01 -17.84 11.19
C ASP A 153 -8.23 -17.09 11.74
N LEU A 154 -8.33 -17.05 13.06
CA LEU A 154 -9.49 -16.48 13.74
C LEU A 154 -9.60 -14.98 13.57
N SER A 155 -8.48 -14.26 13.41
CA SER A 155 -8.49 -12.81 13.23
C SER A 155 -9.19 -12.43 11.92
N MET A 156 -8.88 -13.14 10.86
CA MET A 156 -9.46 -12.89 9.54
C MET A 156 -10.92 -13.33 9.48
N ARG A 157 -11.25 -14.44 10.15
CA ARG A 157 -12.64 -14.88 10.30
C ARG A 157 -13.50 -13.87 11.05
N VAL A 158 -13.00 -13.32 12.14
CA VAL A 158 -13.68 -12.26 12.92
C VAL A 158 -13.89 -11.01 12.08
N MET A 159 -12.88 -10.59 11.30
CA MET A 159 -13.01 -9.41 10.43
C MET A 159 -14.07 -9.61 9.34
N ASP A 160 -14.10 -10.76 8.68
CA ASP A 160 -15.12 -11.06 7.66
C ASP A 160 -16.55 -11.04 8.20
N ILE A 161 -16.74 -11.40 9.48
CA ILE A 161 -18.06 -11.40 10.13
C ILE A 161 -18.46 -9.99 10.57
N LEU A 162 -17.54 -9.26 11.24
CA LEU A 162 -17.89 -8.01 11.94
C LEU A 162 -17.63 -6.74 11.14
N ALA A 163 -16.62 -6.75 10.29
CA ALA A 163 -16.23 -5.60 9.49
C ALA A 163 -15.76 -6.07 8.11
N PRO A 164 -16.68 -6.63 7.30
CA PRO A 164 -16.31 -7.11 5.96
C PRO A 164 -15.73 -5.97 5.13
N ILE A 165 -14.70 -6.28 4.36
CA ILE A 165 -13.99 -5.32 3.51
C ILE A 165 -14.37 -5.60 2.07
N GLY A 166 -14.75 -4.55 1.34
CA GLY A 166 -15.04 -4.64 -0.09
C GLY A 166 -13.97 -3.95 -0.94
N LYS A 167 -13.87 -4.33 -2.20
CA LYS A 167 -13.07 -3.62 -3.20
C LYS A 167 -13.54 -2.16 -3.31
N GLY A 168 -12.64 -1.22 -3.06
CA GLY A 168 -12.94 0.20 -2.96
C GLY A 168 -13.24 0.70 -1.55
N GLN A 169 -13.05 -0.13 -0.52
CA GLN A 169 -13.28 0.23 0.89
C GLN A 169 -12.30 1.29 1.36
N ARG A 170 -12.81 2.20 2.20
CA ARG A 170 -12.05 3.21 2.91
C ARG A 170 -12.13 2.92 4.39
N GLY A 171 -11.20 2.09 4.89
CA GLY A 171 -11.25 1.52 6.23
C GLY A 171 -10.20 2.09 7.17
N LEU A 172 -10.58 2.28 8.43
CA LEU A 172 -9.67 2.59 9.53
C LEU A 172 -9.50 1.37 10.44
N ILE A 173 -8.25 1.06 10.77
CA ILE A 173 -7.88 0.14 11.84
C ILE A 173 -7.41 0.99 13.02
N VAL A 174 -8.31 1.22 13.96
CA VAL A 174 -8.06 2.09 15.12
C VAL A 174 -7.34 1.28 16.19
N SER A 175 -6.12 1.69 16.55
CA SER A 175 -5.28 0.91 17.44
C SER A 175 -4.64 1.74 18.55
N PRO A 176 -4.88 1.38 19.81
CA PRO A 176 -4.01 1.82 20.89
C PRO A 176 -2.65 1.12 20.82
N PRO A 177 -1.61 1.62 21.50
CA PRO A 177 -0.31 0.96 21.57
C PRO A 177 -0.40 -0.47 22.12
N LYS A 178 0.41 -1.38 21.54
CA LYS A 178 0.52 -2.79 21.98
C LYS A 178 -0.77 -3.63 21.87
N ALA A 179 -1.67 -3.28 20.96
CA ALA A 179 -2.90 -4.02 20.72
C ALA A 179 -2.82 -5.09 19.60
N GLY A 180 -1.63 -5.37 19.08
CA GLY A 180 -1.43 -6.39 18.04
C GLY A 180 -1.65 -5.87 16.60
N LYS A 181 -1.56 -4.55 16.39
CA LYS A 181 -1.74 -3.88 15.10
C LYS A 181 -0.90 -4.50 13.98
N THR A 182 0.41 -4.62 14.16
CA THR A 182 1.35 -5.10 13.13
C THR A 182 1.05 -6.53 12.70
N ILE A 183 0.76 -7.42 13.66
CA ILE A 183 0.39 -8.81 13.38
C ILE A 183 -0.94 -8.87 12.60
N LEU A 184 -1.92 -8.04 12.96
CA LEU A 184 -3.19 -7.97 12.25
C LEU A 184 -2.98 -7.51 10.79
N MET A 185 -2.12 -6.52 10.56
CA MET A 185 -1.79 -6.02 9.23
C MET A 185 -1.09 -7.09 8.37
N GLN A 186 -0.15 -7.85 8.93
CA GLN A 186 0.52 -8.96 8.24
C GLN A 186 -0.48 -10.06 7.85
N LYS A 187 -1.37 -10.45 8.76
CA LYS A 187 -2.41 -11.43 8.49
C LYS A 187 -3.36 -10.97 7.40
N LEU A 188 -3.75 -9.69 7.44
CA LEU A 188 -4.61 -9.07 6.44
C LEU A 188 -3.93 -9.06 5.05
N ALA A 189 -2.65 -8.66 4.99
CA ALA A 189 -1.87 -8.70 3.76
C ALA A 189 -1.79 -10.12 3.18
N ASN A 190 -1.44 -11.11 3.99
CA ASN A 190 -1.33 -12.49 3.56
C ASN A 190 -2.67 -13.10 3.12
N SER A 191 -3.79 -12.70 3.74
CA SER A 191 -5.12 -13.12 3.32
C SER A 191 -5.49 -12.56 1.95
N ILE A 192 -5.17 -11.30 1.69
CA ILE A 192 -5.38 -10.68 0.37
C ILE A 192 -4.53 -11.38 -0.68
N ILE A 193 -3.25 -11.66 -0.40
CA ILE A 193 -2.34 -12.35 -1.32
C ILE A 193 -2.86 -13.75 -1.67
N GLU A 194 -3.32 -14.51 -0.65
CA GLU A 194 -3.78 -15.90 -0.84
C GLU A 194 -5.11 -15.96 -1.57
N ASN A 195 -6.08 -15.14 -1.17
CA ASN A 195 -7.45 -15.23 -1.65
C ASN A 195 -7.72 -14.38 -2.91
N HIS A 196 -6.91 -13.34 -3.16
CA HIS A 196 -7.10 -12.37 -4.23
C HIS A 196 -5.79 -12.11 -5.00
N PRO A 197 -5.24 -13.14 -5.70
CA PRO A 197 -3.97 -13.01 -6.43
C PRO A 197 -4.03 -11.99 -7.59
N GLU A 198 -5.22 -11.59 -8.03
CA GLU A 198 -5.44 -10.54 -9.03
C GLU A 198 -5.21 -9.13 -8.48
N VAL A 199 -5.29 -8.96 -7.17
CA VAL A 199 -5.15 -7.65 -6.50
C VAL A 199 -3.69 -7.23 -6.43
N TYR A 200 -3.43 -5.96 -6.73
CA TYR A 200 -2.14 -5.34 -6.49
C TYR A 200 -2.10 -4.77 -5.07
N LEU A 201 -1.26 -5.33 -4.23
CA LEU A 201 -1.15 -4.96 -2.81
C LEU A 201 0.07 -4.09 -2.57
N ILE A 202 -0.12 -2.92 -1.99
CA ILE A 202 0.95 -2.03 -1.52
C ILE A 202 0.83 -1.91 0.00
N VAL A 203 1.86 -2.32 0.70
CA VAL A 203 2.01 -2.04 2.14
C VAL A 203 2.88 -0.80 2.27
N LEU A 204 2.31 0.27 2.80
CA LEU A 204 2.98 1.56 2.96
C LEU A 204 3.23 1.83 4.44
N LEU A 205 4.50 1.84 4.83
CA LEU A 205 4.95 2.05 6.21
C LEU A 205 5.57 3.45 6.34
N ILE A 206 4.92 4.32 7.10
CA ILE A 206 5.35 5.71 7.30
C ILE A 206 5.77 5.95 8.74
N ASP A 207 7.02 6.40 8.93
CA ASP A 207 7.61 6.71 10.25
C ASP A 207 7.60 5.48 11.18
N GLU A 208 7.74 4.27 10.59
CA GLU A 208 7.88 3.01 11.33
C GLU A 208 9.35 2.67 11.59
N ARG A 209 9.59 1.71 12.48
CA ARG A 209 10.94 1.28 12.84
C ARG A 209 11.54 0.39 11.75
N PRO A 210 12.85 0.47 11.48
CA PRO A 210 13.50 -0.37 10.48
C PRO A 210 13.29 -1.88 10.69
N GLU A 211 13.30 -2.35 11.95
CA GLU A 211 13.02 -3.75 12.27
C GLU A 211 11.58 -4.17 11.96
N GLU A 212 10.60 -3.28 12.09
CA GLU A 212 9.20 -3.55 11.72
C GLU A 212 9.02 -3.58 10.19
N VAL A 213 9.80 -2.76 9.47
CA VAL A 213 9.84 -2.80 7.99
C VAL A 213 10.40 -4.14 7.52
N THR A 214 11.54 -4.56 8.05
CA THR A 214 12.17 -5.85 7.71
C THR A 214 11.23 -7.02 8.02
N ASP A 215 10.58 -7.02 9.18
CA ASP A 215 9.61 -8.05 9.56
C ASP A 215 8.42 -8.10 8.58
N MET A 216 7.94 -6.96 8.13
CA MET A 216 6.88 -6.90 7.11
C MET A 216 7.34 -7.45 5.76
N GLU A 217 8.53 -7.07 5.29
CA GLU A 217 9.12 -7.57 4.04
C GLU A 217 9.38 -9.08 4.05
N GLU A 218 9.77 -9.62 5.21
CA GLU A 218 10.02 -11.06 5.36
C GLU A 218 8.72 -11.87 5.38
N ASN A 219 7.66 -11.36 5.99
CA ASN A 219 6.40 -12.08 6.21
C ASN A 219 5.32 -11.81 5.15
N VAL A 220 5.47 -10.77 4.33
CA VAL A 220 4.49 -10.39 3.29
C VAL A 220 5.16 -10.45 1.92
N LYS A 221 4.97 -11.56 1.20
CA LYS A 221 5.58 -11.83 -0.11
C LYS A 221 4.57 -12.35 -1.11
N GLY A 222 4.62 -11.83 -2.33
CA GLY A 222 3.74 -12.25 -3.43
C GLY A 222 4.15 -11.62 -4.76
N ASN A 223 3.56 -12.07 -5.87
CA ASN A 223 3.89 -11.57 -7.20
C ASN A 223 3.43 -10.13 -7.44
N ASN A 224 2.27 -9.76 -6.90
CA ASN A 224 1.67 -8.44 -7.05
C ASN A 224 1.71 -7.67 -5.72
N VAL A 225 2.84 -7.72 -5.01
CA VAL A 225 2.99 -7.15 -3.67
C VAL A 225 4.22 -6.27 -3.61
N GLU A 226 4.07 -5.11 -3.01
CA GLU A 226 5.17 -4.21 -2.67
C GLU A 226 5.09 -3.81 -1.20
N VAL A 227 6.24 -3.76 -0.55
CA VAL A 227 6.39 -3.08 0.75
C VAL A 227 7.21 -1.83 0.48
N VAL A 228 6.61 -0.69 0.73
CA VAL A 228 7.22 0.64 0.53
C VAL A 228 7.28 1.33 1.89
N SER A 229 8.41 1.88 2.22
CA SER A 229 8.63 2.44 3.56
C SER A 229 9.37 3.76 3.55
N SER A 230 9.14 4.53 4.61
CA SER A 230 9.97 5.65 5.02
C SER A 230 10.08 5.59 6.53
N THR A 231 11.26 5.23 7.04
CA THR A 231 11.49 4.92 8.45
C THR A 231 11.63 6.18 9.31
N PHE A 232 11.52 6.04 10.63
CA PHE A 232 11.46 7.17 11.58
C PHE A 232 12.72 8.06 11.58
N ASP A 233 13.84 7.56 11.08
CA ASP A 233 15.10 8.29 10.92
C ASP A 233 15.14 9.20 9.67
N GLU A 234 14.16 9.04 8.77
CA GLU A 234 14.00 9.89 7.61
C GLU A 234 13.24 11.19 7.95
N PRO A 235 13.51 12.30 7.26
CA PRO A 235 12.81 13.56 7.48
C PRO A 235 11.37 13.53 6.95
N ALA A 236 10.51 14.39 7.49
CA ALA A 236 9.07 14.41 7.23
C ALA A 236 8.72 14.63 5.74
N ASP A 237 9.51 15.40 4.99
CA ASP A 237 9.32 15.61 3.54
C ASP A 237 9.46 14.32 2.73
N ARG A 238 10.34 13.39 3.15
CA ARG A 238 10.46 12.07 2.53
C ARG A 238 9.24 11.20 2.79
N HIS A 239 8.68 11.23 3.99
CA HIS A 239 7.43 10.52 4.30
C HIS A 239 6.30 10.97 3.37
N VAL A 240 6.19 12.28 3.16
CA VAL A 240 5.19 12.87 2.25
C VAL A 240 5.44 12.45 0.80
N GLN A 241 6.68 12.54 0.34
CA GLN A 241 7.05 12.21 -1.03
C GLN A 241 6.79 10.73 -1.37
N VAL A 242 7.15 9.81 -0.47
CA VAL A 242 6.87 8.37 -0.64
C VAL A 242 5.37 8.12 -0.74
N ALA A 243 4.58 8.72 0.15
CA ALA A 243 3.13 8.57 0.14
C ALA A 243 2.50 9.15 -1.14
N ASP A 244 2.96 10.31 -1.61
CA ASP A 244 2.51 10.93 -2.85
C ASP A 244 2.82 10.03 -4.07
N MET A 245 4.00 9.40 -4.13
CA MET A 245 4.35 8.47 -5.20
C MET A 245 3.50 7.20 -5.17
N VAL A 246 3.25 6.64 -4.01
CA VAL A 246 2.43 5.43 -3.84
C VAL A 246 0.98 5.68 -4.27
N ILE A 247 0.37 6.78 -3.85
CA ILE A 247 -1.02 7.06 -4.22
C ILE A 247 -1.16 7.35 -5.72
N GLU A 248 -0.21 8.03 -6.34
CA GLU A 248 -0.24 8.29 -7.77
C GLU A 248 -0.04 6.99 -8.57
N LYS A 249 0.87 6.10 -8.15
CA LYS A 249 1.01 4.76 -8.74
C LYS A 249 -0.29 3.97 -8.65
N ALA A 250 -0.91 3.93 -7.48
CA ALA A 250 -2.16 3.23 -7.26
C ALA A 250 -3.28 3.74 -8.18
N LYS A 251 -3.42 5.07 -8.32
CA LYS A 251 -4.38 5.67 -9.25
C LYS A 251 -4.13 5.26 -10.69
N ARG A 252 -2.87 5.24 -11.14
CA ARG A 252 -2.52 4.83 -12.52
C ARG A 252 -2.91 3.36 -12.77
N LEU A 253 -2.66 2.47 -11.82
CA LEU A 253 -3.09 1.07 -11.93
C LEU A 253 -4.62 0.94 -12.02
N VAL A 254 -5.36 1.71 -11.23
CA VAL A 254 -6.84 1.72 -11.28
C VAL A 254 -7.36 2.26 -12.61
N GLU A 255 -6.73 3.28 -13.21
CA GLU A 255 -7.06 3.78 -14.55
C GLU A 255 -6.97 2.69 -15.63
N HIS A 256 -6.15 1.66 -15.39
CA HIS A 256 -6.00 0.46 -16.23
C HIS A 256 -6.86 -0.73 -15.76
N GLY A 257 -7.91 -0.47 -14.97
CA GLY A 257 -8.87 -1.48 -14.53
C GLY A 257 -8.34 -2.46 -13.48
N LYS A 258 -7.21 -2.17 -12.82
CA LYS A 258 -6.67 -3.02 -11.75
C LYS A 258 -7.36 -2.76 -10.41
N ASP A 259 -7.48 -3.82 -9.62
CA ASP A 259 -7.86 -3.71 -8.22
C ASP A 259 -6.61 -3.53 -7.36
N VAL A 260 -6.54 -2.40 -6.65
CA VAL A 260 -5.39 -2.04 -5.82
C VAL A 260 -5.83 -1.94 -4.37
N VAL A 261 -5.03 -2.50 -3.48
CA VAL A 261 -5.18 -2.34 -2.03
C VAL A 261 -3.93 -1.67 -1.46
N ILE A 262 -4.12 -0.59 -0.72
CA ILE A 262 -3.07 0.04 0.08
C ILE A 262 -3.34 -0.27 1.55
N LEU A 263 -2.38 -0.91 2.21
CA LEU A 263 -2.35 -1.04 3.66
C LEU A 263 -1.38 0.01 4.20
N LEU A 264 -1.91 1.07 4.83
CA LEU A 264 -1.12 2.18 5.34
C LEU A 264 -0.91 2.09 6.85
N ASP A 265 0.31 2.01 7.29
CA ASP A 265 0.70 2.12 8.69
C ASP A 265 1.67 3.30 8.87
N SER A 266 1.24 4.47 9.33
CA SER A 266 -0.09 4.83 9.77
C SER A 266 -0.54 6.18 9.17
N ILE A 267 -1.84 6.40 9.07
CA ILE A 267 -2.41 7.70 8.67
C ILE A 267 -2.11 8.79 9.69
N THR A 268 -2.00 8.43 10.97
CA THR A 268 -1.64 9.35 12.04
C THR A 268 -0.26 9.94 11.82
N ARG A 269 0.73 9.10 11.50
CA ARG A 269 2.10 9.54 11.24
C ARG A 269 2.24 10.29 9.92
N LEU A 270 1.49 9.89 8.90
CA LEU A 270 1.40 10.66 7.65
C LEU A 270 0.80 12.06 7.91
N GLY A 271 -0.23 12.16 8.74
CA GLY A 271 -0.79 13.45 9.17
C GLY A 271 0.22 14.32 9.92
N ARG A 272 1.01 13.73 10.81
CA ARG A 272 2.10 14.44 11.50
C ARG A 272 3.17 14.95 10.54
N ALA A 273 3.59 14.13 9.57
CA ALA A 273 4.57 14.52 8.56
C ALA A 273 4.08 15.72 7.73
N HIS A 274 2.84 15.67 7.29
CA HIS A 274 2.23 16.80 6.58
C HIS A 274 2.14 18.06 7.45
N ASN A 275 1.88 17.93 8.76
CA ASN A 275 1.86 19.07 9.66
C ASN A 275 3.21 19.76 9.80
N VAL A 276 4.31 19.02 9.66
CA VAL A 276 5.67 19.56 9.65
C VAL A 276 6.00 20.26 8.33
N VAL A 277 5.58 19.66 7.21
CA VAL A 277 5.98 20.11 5.85
C VAL A 277 5.12 21.25 5.31
N VAL A 278 3.85 21.32 5.74
CA VAL A 278 2.92 22.34 5.24
C VAL A 278 3.37 23.75 5.66
N PRO A 279 3.37 24.74 4.76
CA PRO A 279 3.57 26.13 5.12
C PRO A 279 2.53 26.57 6.14
N HIS A 280 2.95 27.26 7.19
CA HIS A 280 2.07 27.72 8.26
C HIS A 280 0.95 28.62 7.73
N SER A 281 -0.30 28.20 7.94
CA SER A 281 -1.50 28.97 7.55
C SER A 281 -1.79 30.16 8.47
N GLY A 282 -1.14 30.22 9.62
CA GLY A 282 -1.45 31.15 10.71
C GLY A 282 -2.67 30.75 11.54
N LYS A 283 -3.35 29.64 11.20
CA LYS A 283 -4.47 29.08 11.95
C LYS A 283 -4.12 27.69 12.47
N ILE A 284 -3.94 27.58 13.77
CA ILE A 284 -3.61 26.31 14.44
C ILE A 284 -4.87 25.79 15.12
N LEU A 285 -5.22 24.56 14.82
CA LEU A 285 -6.27 23.80 15.50
C LEU A 285 -5.76 23.29 16.86
N SER A 286 -6.65 22.73 17.67
CA SER A 286 -6.24 22.09 18.93
C SER A 286 -5.19 21.00 18.67
N GLY A 287 -4.29 20.75 19.62
CA GLY A 287 -3.20 19.78 19.46
C GLY A 287 -2.03 20.21 18.57
N GLY A 288 -1.98 21.48 18.13
CA GLY A 288 -0.89 22.00 17.31
C GLY A 288 -0.94 21.62 15.85
N VAL A 289 -2.12 21.25 15.33
CA VAL A 289 -2.33 20.88 13.92
C VAL A 289 -2.63 22.15 13.12
N ASP A 290 -1.85 22.43 12.05
CA ASP A 290 -2.16 23.50 11.12
C ASP A 290 -3.47 23.19 10.35
N ALA A 291 -4.29 24.21 10.13
CA ALA A 291 -5.59 24.06 9.49
C ALA A 291 -5.53 23.42 8.08
N ASN A 292 -4.40 23.54 7.38
CA ASN A 292 -4.19 23.00 6.04
C ASN A 292 -3.47 21.64 6.06
N ALA A 293 -2.91 21.21 7.19
CA ALA A 293 -2.03 20.05 7.28
C ALA A 293 -2.71 18.74 6.84
N LEU A 294 -3.99 18.57 7.15
CA LEU A 294 -4.70 17.30 6.88
C LEU A 294 -5.41 17.26 5.53
N GLN A 295 -5.34 18.30 4.70
CA GLN A 295 -6.01 18.31 3.40
C GLN A 295 -5.46 17.23 2.46
N LYS A 296 -4.13 17.12 2.31
CA LYS A 296 -3.51 16.09 1.47
C LYS A 296 -3.71 14.68 2.01
N PRO A 297 -3.47 14.38 3.33
CA PRO A 297 -3.80 13.09 3.90
C PRO A 297 -5.27 12.69 3.73
N LYS A 298 -6.20 13.63 3.85
CA LYS A 298 -7.64 13.38 3.57
C LYS A 298 -7.89 13.03 2.11
N ARG A 299 -7.22 13.71 1.16
CA ARG A 299 -7.31 13.37 -0.27
C ARG A 299 -6.70 12.00 -0.55
N PHE A 300 -5.59 11.65 0.10
CA PHE A 300 -4.99 10.32 0.01
C PHE A 300 -6.01 9.26 0.44
N PHE A 301 -6.51 9.34 1.65
CA PHE A 301 -7.47 8.38 2.19
C PHE A 301 -8.81 8.41 1.45
N GLY A 302 -9.27 9.60 1.06
CA GLY A 302 -10.50 9.81 0.29
C GLY A 302 -10.44 9.33 -1.16
N ALA A 303 -9.26 9.00 -1.68
CA ALA A 303 -9.11 8.43 -3.02
C ALA A 303 -9.69 7.01 -3.12
N ALA A 304 -9.81 6.28 -2.00
CA ALA A 304 -10.37 4.94 -1.98
C ALA A 304 -11.81 4.93 -2.51
N ARG A 305 -12.04 4.13 -3.57
CA ARG A 305 -13.34 3.98 -4.24
C ARG A 305 -13.39 2.72 -5.10
N ASN A 306 -14.57 2.16 -5.25
CA ASN A 306 -14.89 1.22 -6.30
C ASN A 306 -15.26 2.01 -7.57
N ILE A 307 -14.92 1.52 -8.75
CA ILE A 307 -15.12 2.22 -10.02
C ILE A 307 -16.16 1.51 -10.88
N GLU A 308 -17.08 2.27 -11.44
CA GLU A 308 -18.02 1.76 -12.44
C GLU A 308 -17.27 1.34 -13.71
N GLY A 309 -17.45 0.09 -14.14
CA GLY A 309 -16.79 -0.44 -15.33
C GLY A 309 -15.47 -1.15 -15.08
N GLY A 310 -14.96 -1.18 -13.87
CA GLY A 310 -13.80 -1.97 -13.46
C GLY A 310 -12.71 -1.19 -12.76
N GLY A 311 -11.92 -1.93 -11.99
CA GLY A 311 -10.89 -1.40 -11.13
C GLY A 311 -11.42 -0.86 -9.80
N SER A 312 -10.57 -0.88 -8.79
CA SER A 312 -10.89 -0.34 -7.46
C SER A 312 -9.63 0.10 -6.74
N LEU A 313 -9.77 1.09 -5.87
CA LEU A 313 -8.74 1.48 -4.91
C LEU A 313 -9.31 1.29 -3.50
N THR A 314 -8.76 0.32 -2.78
CA THR A 314 -9.06 0.06 -1.36
C THR A 314 -7.93 0.63 -0.52
N ILE A 315 -8.25 1.39 0.52
CA ILE A 315 -7.25 1.90 1.47
C ILE A 315 -7.68 1.51 2.88
N LEU A 316 -6.84 0.72 3.55
CA LEU A 316 -6.98 0.34 4.93
C LEU A 316 -5.83 0.98 5.71
N ALA A 317 -6.14 1.99 6.49
CA ALA A 317 -5.15 2.78 7.20
C ALA A 317 -5.25 2.56 8.71
N THR A 318 -4.11 2.38 9.37
CA THR A 318 -4.08 2.37 10.83
C THR A 318 -4.14 3.79 11.37
N ALA A 319 -4.96 3.99 12.39
CA ALA A 319 -5.07 5.24 13.15
C ALA A 319 -4.67 4.97 14.61
N LEU A 320 -3.72 5.73 15.11
CA LEU A 320 -3.20 5.57 16.46
C LEU A 320 -4.02 6.38 17.46
N ILE A 321 -4.45 5.74 18.54
CA ILE A 321 -5.17 6.35 19.65
C ILE A 321 -4.46 6.04 20.97
N ASP A 322 -4.84 6.74 22.05
CA ASP A 322 -4.29 6.54 23.40
C ASP A 322 -2.76 6.64 23.46
N THR A 323 -2.16 7.46 22.61
CA THR A 323 -0.71 7.68 22.54
C THR A 323 -0.23 8.71 23.55
N GLY A 324 -1.15 9.40 24.23
CA GLY A 324 -0.86 10.55 25.07
C GLY A 324 -0.63 11.85 24.28
N SER A 325 -0.73 11.81 22.96
CA SER A 325 -0.58 12.97 22.07
C SER A 325 -1.93 13.56 21.69
N ARG A 326 -2.16 14.83 22.07
CA ARG A 326 -3.37 15.55 21.66
C ARG A 326 -3.45 15.78 20.14
N MET A 327 -2.30 15.85 19.47
CA MET A 327 -2.23 15.92 18.01
C MET A 327 -2.84 14.66 17.39
N ASP A 328 -2.53 13.47 17.90
CA ASP A 328 -3.04 12.20 17.39
C ASP A 328 -4.55 12.08 17.56
N GLU A 329 -5.08 12.58 18.68
CA GLU A 329 -6.53 12.64 18.93
C GLU A 329 -7.23 13.50 17.87
N VAL A 330 -6.68 14.68 17.57
CA VAL A 330 -7.23 15.58 16.53
C VAL A 330 -7.15 14.93 15.16
N ILE A 331 -6.02 14.33 14.81
CA ILE A 331 -5.86 13.62 13.54
C ILE A 331 -6.90 12.49 13.43
N PHE A 332 -7.04 11.68 14.46
CA PHE A 332 -8.03 10.59 14.46
C PHE A 332 -9.47 11.09 14.25
N GLU A 333 -9.90 12.12 14.98
CA GLU A 333 -11.24 12.68 14.85
C GLU A 333 -11.49 13.24 13.44
N GLU A 334 -10.48 13.82 12.81
CA GLU A 334 -10.58 14.33 11.43
C GLU A 334 -10.72 13.22 10.38
N PHE A 335 -10.19 12.02 10.63
CA PHE A 335 -10.32 10.87 9.71
C PHE A 335 -11.52 9.98 9.99
N LYS A 336 -11.99 9.92 11.24
CA LYS A 336 -13.13 9.09 11.66
C LYS A 336 -14.39 9.30 10.80
N GLY A 337 -14.68 10.55 10.43
CA GLY A 337 -15.82 10.88 9.57
C GLY A 337 -15.59 10.60 8.06
N THR A 338 -14.36 10.31 7.66
CA THR A 338 -13.99 10.10 6.24
C THR A 338 -14.08 8.62 5.84
N GLY A 339 -13.86 7.70 6.77
CA GLY A 339 -13.94 6.26 6.54
C GLY A 339 -15.37 5.73 6.39
N ASN A 340 -15.49 4.56 5.76
CA ASN A 340 -16.75 3.80 5.65
C ASN A 340 -16.63 2.37 6.22
N SER A 341 -15.53 2.07 6.91
CA SER A 341 -15.32 0.86 7.69
C SER A 341 -14.37 1.17 8.85
N GLU A 342 -14.63 0.61 10.00
CA GLU A 342 -13.79 0.77 11.19
C GLU A 342 -13.61 -0.58 11.88
N VAL A 343 -12.35 -0.95 12.12
CA VAL A 343 -11.95 -2.06 12.99
C VAL A 343 -11.24 -1.46 14.19
N ILE A 344 -11.83 -1.62 15.37
CA ILE A 344 -11.32 -1.00 16.60
C ILE A 344 -10.66 -2.05 17.47
N LEU A 345 -9.39 -1.85 17.77
CA LEU A 345 -8.65 -2.66 18.73
C LEU A 345 -8.79 -2.07 20.14
N ASP A 346 -9.00 -2.91 21.13
CA ASP A 346 -9.16 -2.52 22.54
C ASP A 346 -7.95 -3.00 23.37
N ARG A 347 -7.34 -2.07 24.10
CA ARG A 347 -6.20 -2.34 24.95
C ARG A 347 -6.50 -3.34 26.08
N ARG A 348 -7.71 -3.30 26.65
CA ARG A 348 -8.12 -4.19 27.76
C ARG A 348 -8.19 -5.65 27.29
N ILE A 349 -8.59 -5.89 26.03
CA ILE A 349 -8.60 -7.22 25.41
C ILE A 349 -7.15 -7.69 25.23
N ALA A 350 -6.29 -6.83 24.69
CA ALA A 350 -4.87 -7.17 24.49
C ALA A 350 -4.11 -7.42 25.80
N GLU A 351 -4.39 -6.71 26.86
CA GLU A 351 -3.81 -6.91 28.20
C GLU A 351 -4.15 -8.29 28.77
N ARG A 352 -5.32 -8.86 28.41
CA ARG A 352 -5.67 -10.24 28.72
C ARG A 352 -5.08 -11.30 27.79
N ARG A 353 -4.24 -10.87 26.83
CA ARG A 353 -3.64 -11.76 25.81
C ARG A 353 -4.67 -12.43 24.91
N THR A 354 -5.85 -11.86 24.77
CA THR A 354 -6.88 -12.31 23.84
C THR A 354 -6.65 -11.62 22.47
N PHE A 355 -6.42 -12.40 21.43
CA PHE A 355 -6.17 -11.92 20.07
C PHE A 355 -7.04 -12.66 19.05
N PRO A 356 -7.58 -11.92 18.04
CA PRO A 356 -7.42 -10.48 17.80
C PRO A 356 -8.09 -9.64 18.89
N ALA A 357 -7.46 -8.54 19.28
CA ALA A 357 -7.98 -7.65 20.30
C ALA A 357 -9.06 -6.70 19.74
N ILE A 358 -9.97 -7.23 18.93
CA ILE A 358 -11.01 -6.47 18.23
C ILE A 358 -12.19 -6.23 19.16
N ASP A 359 -12.61 -4.98 19.29
CA ASP A 359 -13.87 -4.61 19.91
C ASP A 359 -15.01 -4.95 18.94
N VAL A 360 -15.74 -6.02 19.25
CA VAL A 360 -16.79 -6.57 18.38
C VAL A 360 -18.04 -5.68 18.28
N GLN A 361 -18.26 -4.80 19.25
CA GLN A 361 -19.41 -3.91 19.29
C GLN A 361 -19.20 -2.63 18.51
N ARG A 362 -17.95 -2.15 18.47
CA ARG A 362 -17.58 -0.88 17.85
C ARG A 362 -17.04 -1.03 16.43
N SER A 363 -16.67 -2.25 16.02
CA SER A 363 -16.17 -2.53 14.68
C SER A 363 -17.31 -2.79 13.71
N SER A 364 -17.31 -2.12 12.56
CA SER A 364 -18.38 -2.23 11.57
C SER A 364 -17.98 -1.71 10.20
N THR A 365 -18.74 -2.10 9.18
CA THR A 365 -18.64 -1.59 7.81
C THR A 365 -19.98 -0.98 7.39
N ARG A 366 -19.93 0.23 6.83
CA ARG A 366 -21.14 0.86 6.26
C ARG A 366 -21.52 0.14 4.97
N LYS A 367 -22.82 -0.03 4.75
CA LYS A 367 -23.35 -0.71 3.56
C LYS A 367 -22.89 -2.18 3.45
N GLU A 368 -22.69 -2.86 4.58
CA GLU A 368 -22.33 -4.28 4.62
C GLU A 368 -23.34 -5.18 3.90
N GLU A 369 -24.59 -4.72 3.75
CA GLU A 369 -25.62 -5.39 2.96
C GLU A 369 -25.29 -5.54 1.47
N LEU A 370 -24.32 -4.77 0.95
CA LEU A 370 -23.81 -4.90 -0.42
C LEU A 370 -22.70 -5.96 -0.54
N LEU A 371 -22.09 -6.35 0.59
CA LEU A 371 -20.96 -7.28 0.64
C LEU A 371 -21.37 -8.68 1.09
N LEU A 372 -22.39 -8.78 1.91
CA LEU A 372 -22.88 -10.03 2.49
C LEU A 372 -24.16 -10.50 1.81
N THR A 373 -24.36 -11.81 1.75
CA THR A 373 -25.65 -12.37 1.35
C THR A 373 -26.72 -12.05 2.40
N LYS A 374 -27.99 -12.07 2.01
CA LYS A 374 -29.10 -11.82 2.94
C LYS A 374 -29.09 -12.77 4.14
N GLU A 375 -28.69 -14.01 3.90
CA GLU A 375 -28.61 -15.02 4.96
C GLU A 375 -27.49 -14.72 5.95
N GLU A 376 -26.29 -14.44 5.45
CA GLU A 376 -25.14 -14.03 6.27
C GLU A 376 -25.45 -12.76 7.06
N LEU A 377 -26.04 -11.75 6.42
CA LEU A 377 -26.39 -10.48 7.04
C LEU A 377 -27.36 -10.67 8.23
N ASN A 378 -28.40 -11.49 8.04
CA ASN A 378 -29.35 -11.78 9.12
C ASN A 378 -28.66 -12.45 10.33
N LYS A 379 -27.73 -13.39 10.05
CA LYS A 379 -26.97 -14.08 11.11
C LYS A 379 -26.00 -13.14 11.82
N VAL A 380 -25.36 -12.25 11.08
CA VAL A 380 -24.50 -11.21 11.66
C VAL A 380 -25.31 -10.27 12.56
N TYR A 381 -26.50 -9.86 12.17
CA TYR A 381 -27.37 -9.03 13.01
C TYR A 381 -27.80 -9.74 14.31
N LEU A 382 -28.18 -11.00 14.22
CA LEU A 382 -28.52 -11.81 15.41
C LEU A 382 -27.28 -11.95 16.34
N LEU A 383 -26.10 -12.19 15.77
CA LEU A 383 -24.86 -12.27 16.53
C LEU A 383 -24.53 -10.95 17.22
N ARG A 384 -24.62 -9.82 16.50
CA ARG A 384 -24.39 -8.49 17.08
C ARG A 384 -25.34 -8.17 18.20
N ASN A 385 -26.63 -8.46 18.05
CA ASN A 385 -27.61 -8.26 19.10
C ASN A 385 -27.24 -9.09 20.34
N PHE A 386 -26.88 -10.34 20.17
CA PHE A 386 -26.47 -11.20 21.28
C PHE A 386 -25.20 -10.69 22.00
N LEU A 387 -24.21 -10.22 21.24
CA LEU A 387 -22.95 -9.71 21.79
C LEU A 387 -23.08 -8.31 22.40
N SER A 388 -24.14 -7.56 22.08
CA SER A 388 -24.30 -6.16 22.55
C SER A 388 -24.46 -6.04 24.06
N ASP A 389 -25.02 -7.05 24.71
CA ASP A 389 -25.25 -7.06 26.14
C ASP A 389 -24.03 -7.52 26.97
N MET A 390 -22.95 -7.94 26.29
CA MET A 390 -21.73 -8.44 26.95
C MET A 390 -20.68 -7.33 27.09
N PRO A 391 -19.86 -7.34 28.14
CA PRO A 391 -18.64 -6.54 28.18
C PRO A 391 -17.73 -6.86 26.98
N PRO A 392 -16.99 -5.87 26.41
CA PRO A 392 -16.19 -6.08 25.19
C PRO A 392 -15.24 -7.28 25.24
N VAL A 393 -14.60 -7.52 26.39
CA VAL A 393 -13.69 -8.65 26.58
C VAL A 393 -14.43 -9.98 26.50
N GLU A 394 -15.56 -10.11 27.20
CA GLU A 394 -16.37 -11.33 27.20
C GLU A 394 -16.98 -11.59 25.81
N ALA A 395 -17.39 -10.54 25.11
CA ALA A 395 -17.97 -10.65 23.79
C ALA A 395 -16.97 -11.25 22.77
N ILE A 396 -15.73 -10.78 22.73
CA ILE A 396 -14.71 -11.33 21.82
C ILE A 396 -14.29 -12.74 22.25
N GLU A 397 -14.12 -13.01 23.53
CA GLU A 397 -13.75 -14.34 24.05
C GLU A 397 -14.85 -15.36 23.71
N PHE A 398 -16.11 -15.03 23.90
CA PHE A 398 -17.23 -15.85 23.49
C PHE A 398 -17.21 -16.15 21.99
N LEU A 399 -17.05 -15.12 21.16
CA LEU A 399 -17.00 -15.29 19.70
C LEU A 399 -15.85 -16.21 19.29
N LEU A 400 -14.64 -15.99 19.82
CA LEU A 400 -13.48 -16.80 19.51
C LEU A 400 -13.64 -18.26 19.93
N GLU A 401 -14.26 -18.51 21.10
CA GLU A 401 -14.54 -19.87 21.56
C GLU A 401 -15.48 -20.61 20.60
N ARG A 402 -16.52 -19.94 20.10
CA ARG A 402 -17.46 -20.51 19.14
C ARG A 402 -16.81 -20.75 17.79
N LEU A 403 -15.99 -19.81 17.30
CA LEU A 403 -15.27 -19.94 16.03
C LEU A 403 -14.26 -21.10 16.05
N LYS A 404 -13.58 -21.35 17.17
CA LYS A 404 -12.65 -22.49 17.33
C LYS A 404 -13.32 -23.85 17.13
N ARG A 405 -14.63 -23.97 17.32
CA ARG A 405 -15.40 -25.21 17.14
C ARG A 405 -15.75 -25.50 15.68
N THR A 406 -15.49 -24.54 14.79
CA THR A 406 -15.83 -24.62 13.37
C THR A 406 -14.60 -24.28 12.53
N LYS A 407 -14.53 -24.84 11.31
CA LYS A 407 -13.40 -24.58 10.41
C LYS A 407 -13.60 -23.33 9.57
N THR A 408 -14.83 -22.99 9.23
CA THR A 408 -15.18 -21.88 8.35
C THR A 408 -16.30 -21.00 8.93
N ASN A 409 -16.41 -19.77 8.44
CA ASN A 409 -17.50 -18.88 8.81
C ASN A 409 -18.86 -19.42 8.36
N ASN A 410 -18.91 -20.08 7.22
CA ASN A 410 -20.13 -20.71 6.75
C ASN A 410 -20.59 -21.82 7.71
N GLU A 411 -19.69 -22.70 8.16
CA GLU A 411 -19.97 -23.72 9.18
C GLU A 411 -20.44 -23.08 10.49
N PHE A 412 -19.78 -22.01 10.94
CA PHE A 412 -20.19 -21.25 12.12
C PHE A 412 -21.62 -20.71 11.98
N PHE A 413 -21.95 -20.10 10.86
CA PHE A 413 -23.30 -19.61 10.61
C PHE A 413 -24.36 -20.72 10.55
N GLN A 414 -24.00 -21.92 10.08
CA GLN A 414 -24.92 -23.08 10.12
C GLN A 414 -25.20 -23.54 11.56
N THR A 415 -24.22 -23.52 12.45
CA THR A 415 -24.43 -23.87 13.86
C THR A 415 -25.38 -22.91 14.58
N MET A 416 -25.41 -21.64 14.18
CA MET A 416 -26.35 -20.64 14.73
C MET A 416 -27.82 -20.92 14.37
N SER A 417 -28.07 -21.69 13.32
CA SER A 417 -29.44 -22.02 12.86
C SER A 417 -29.99 -23.28 13.54
N GLN A 418 -29.19 -24.03 14.28
CA GLN A 418 -29.54 -25.30 14.93
C GLN A 418 -29.79 -25.18 16.42
N GLY A 419 -29.58 -24.01 17.01
CA GLY A 419 -29.85 -23.69 18.41
C GLY A 419 -30.82 -22.55 18.58
#